data_8123d429a40ec763b6fa9d35d49fa0fb
#
_entry.id   8123d429a40ec763b6fa9d35d49fa0fb
#
_cell.length_a   1.000
_cell.length_b   1.000
_cell.length_c   1.000
_cell.angle_alpha   90.00
_cell.angle_beta   90.00
_cell.angle_gamma   90.00
#
_symmetry.space_group_name_H-M   'P 1'
#
loop_
_entity.id
_entity.type
_entity.pdbx_description
1 polymer ?
#
loop_
_entity_poly.entity_id
_entity_poly.type
_entity_poly.pdbx_seq_one_letter_code
_entity_poly.pdbx_strand_id
1 'polypeptide(L)'
;GERLPKHVKNISAEGISHVKLIDASPIGINVRSTVATYANVHDELRKIYARTADAKNRKYKAGDFSYNTGKLRCPVCDGTGQISLDVQFLPDVDVPCPECSGSRYGKEAWQICYENKQGERYSLPQLMEMDVNTALLATSDLKLVHQRLQVLKELGLGYLTLGEETPSLSGGEAQRIKLATELSRRSTGKTIYILDEPTTGLHFADVHKLTEILHRLSADG
;
A
#
# COMPACT_ATOMS: atom_id res chain seq x y z
N GLY A 1 20.25 -1.62 25.58
CA GLY A 1 20.32 -2.89 24.90
C GLY A 1 19.65 -3.96 25.75
N GLU A 2 18.87 -4.82 25.14
CA GLU A 2 18.24 -5.96 25.82
C GLU A 2 19.32 -6.97 26.24
N ARG A 3 19.08 -7.69 27.35
CA ARG A 3 19.99 -8.75 27.78
C ARG A 3 19.90 -9.92 26.83
N LEU A 4 21.05 -10.46 26.44
CA LEU A 4 21.10 -11.69 25.63
C LEU A 4 20.43 -12.87 26.38
N PRO A 5 19.71 -13.74 25.68
CA PRO A 5 19.19 -14.97 26.23
C PRO A 5 20.34 -15.80 26.89
N LYS A 6 20.04 -16.54 27.97
CA LYS A 6 21.04 -17.27 28.75
C LYS A 6 21.90 -18.25 27.95
N HIS A 7 21.39 -18.75 26.85
CA HIS A 7 22.10 -19.70 25.95
C HIS A 7 22.96 -19.01 24.88
N VAL A 8 22.87 -17.67 24.76
CA VAL A 8 23.65 -16.88 23.77
C VAL A 8 24.83 -16.24 24.50
N LYS A 9 26.03 -16.62 24.12
CA LYS A 9 27.27 -16.08 24.73
C LYS A 9 27.69 -14.76 24.10
N ASN A 10 27.58 -14.67 22.78
CA ASN A 10 28.00 -13.49 22.03
C ASN A 10 27.23 -13.40 20.72
N ILE A 11 27.03 -12.18 20.20
CA ILE A 11 26.55 -11.90 18.86
C ILE A 11 27.58 -11.01 18.18
N SER A 12 28.12 -11.47 17.04
CA SER A 12 28.96 -10.65 16.16
C SER A 12 28.17 -10.38 14.87
N ALA A 13 28.08 -9.11 14.47
CA ALA A 13 27.34 -8.67 13.30
C ALA A 13 28.13 -7.57 12.56
N GLU A 14 29.39 -7.84 12.26
CA GLU A 14 30.24 -6.89 11.53
C GLU A 14 29.64 -6.57 10.16
N GLY A 15 29.58 -5.29 9.83
CA GLY A 15 29.01 -4.82 8.55
C GLY A 15 27.47 -4.71 8.52
N ILE A 16 26.76 -5.24 9.52
CA ILE A 16 25.29 -5.16 9.59
C ILE A 16 24.88 -3.97 10.44
N SER A 17 24.03 -3.10 9.90
CA SER A 17 23.50 -1.92 10.59
C SER A 17 22.02 -2.05 10.96
N HIS A 18 21.28 -2.92 10.26
CA HIS A 18 19.85 -3.11 10.47
C HIS A 18 19.45 -4.57 10.42
N VAL A 19 18.49 -4.95 11.26
CA VAL A 19 17.79 -6.24 11.20
C VAL A 19 16.31 -5.95 11.06
N LYS A 20 15.66 -6.60 10.10
CA LYS A 20 14.23 -6.44 9.83
C LYS A 20 13.55 -7.80 9.84
N LEU A 21 12.54 -7.92 10.69
CA LEU A 21 11.65 -9.06 10.72
C LEU A 21 10.48 -8.79 9.77
N ILE A 22 10.23 -9.74 8.87
CA ILE A 22 9.09 -9.75 7.95
C ILE A 22 8.25 -10.98 8.28
N ASP A 23 7.28 -10.78 9.12
CA ASP A 23 6.35 -11.79 9.63
C ASP A 23 4.92 -11.56 9.13
N ALA A 24 4.03 -12.48 9.44
CA ALA A 24 2.61 -12.43 9.10
C ALA A 24 1.78 -11.55 10.04
N SER A 25 2.39 -10.77 10.93
CA SER A 25 1.65 -9.86 11.80
C SER A 25 0.90 -8.80 11.00
N PRO A 26 -0.29 -8.38 11.44
CA PRO A 26 -1.09 -7.37 10.75
C PRO A 26 -0.29 -6.08 10.49
N ILE A 27 -0.56 -5.45 9.34
CA ILE A 27 -0.04 -4.13 8.98
C ILE A 27 -1.15 -3.10 9.10
N GLY A 28 -0.82 -1.95 9.71
CA GLY A 28 -1.83 -0.92 9.99
C GLY A 28 -2.73 -1.31 11.16
N ILE A 29 -3.13 -0.31 11.92
CA ILE A 29 -3.93 -0.52 13.15
C ILE A 29 -5.38 -0.10 12.90
N ASN A 30 -5.65 0.63 11.82
CA ASN A 30 -6.95 1.22 11.54
C ASN A 30 -7.26 1.24 10.03
N VAL A 31 -8.52 1.45 9.74
CA VAL A 31 -9.09 1.54 8.39
C VAL A 31 -8.49 2.65 7.50
N ARG A 32 -7.69 3.56 8.06
CA ARG A 32 -7.03 4.64 7.32
C ARG A 32 -5.78 4.21 6.58
N SER A 33 -5.27 3.00 6.86
CA SER A 33 -4.17 2.42 6.11
C SER A 33 -4.70 1.52 4.99
N THR A 34 -4.21 1.73 3.78
CA THR A 34 -4.60 0.94 2.60
C THR A 34 -3.37 0.33 1.93
N VAL A 35 -3.58 -0.65 1.04
CA VAL A 35 -2.53 -1.25 0.21
C VAL A 35 -1.70 -0.17 -0.47
N ALA A 36 -2.35 0.81 -1.11
CA ALA A 36 -1.66 1.90 -1.81
C ALA A 36 -0.84 2.81 -0.88
N THR A 37 -1.33 3.09 0.34
CA THR A 37 -0.56 3.92 1.30
C THR A 37 0.63 3.17 1.85
N TYR A 38 0.48 1.91 2.19
CA TYR A 38 1.58 1.10 2.72
C TYR A 38 2.68 0.86 1.68
N ALA A 39 2.30 0.60 0.42
CA ALA A 39 3.24 0.47 -0.70
C ALA A 39 3.80 1.81 -1.22
N ASN A 40 3.49 2.93 -0.58
CA ASN A 40 3.87 4.29 -0.98
C ASN A 40 3.38 4.70 -2.39
N VAL A 41 2.43 4.00 -2.96
CA VAL A 41 1.81 4.33 -4.25
C VAL A 41 0.94 5.57 -4.14
N HIS A 42 0.12 5.66 -3.10
CA HIS A 42 -0.80 6.78 -2.87
C HIS A 42 -0.07 8.13 -2.76
N ASP A 43 1.08 8.18 -2.09
CA ASP A 43 1.86 9.42 -1.95
C ASP A 43 2.40 9.93 -3.29
N GLU A 44 2.80 9.03 -4.18
CA GLU A 44 3.23 9.42 -5.53
C GLU A 44 2.05 9.87 -6.38
N LEU A 45 0.91 9.17 -6.32
CA LEU A 45 -0.31 9.58 -7.01
C LEU A 45 -0.74 10.99 -6.58
N ARG A 46 -0.76 11.29 -5.28
CA ARG A 46 -1.09 12.65 -4.80
C ARG A 46 -0.22 13.75 -5.42
N LYS A 47 1.09 13.50 -5.58
CA LYS A 47 2.02 14.44 -6.22
C LYS A 47 1.71 14.62 -7.71
N ILE A 48 1.31 13.54 -8.39
CA ILE A 48 0.96 13.56 -9.81
C ILE A 48 -0.35 14.33 -10.01
N TYR A 49 -1.38 14.01 -9.24
CA TYR A 49 -2.67 14.68 -9.33
C TYR A 49 -2.58 16.17 -9.05
N ALA A 50 -1.76 16.61 -8.10
CA ALA A 50 -1.51 18.02 -7.82
C ALA A 50 -0.89 18.79 -9.00
N ARG A 51 -0.31 18.10 -9.98
CA ARG A 51 0.30 18.70 -11.18
C ARG A 51 -0.65 18.77 -12.37
N THR A 52 -1.80 18.13 -12.31
CA THR A 52 -2.81 18.18 -13.37
C THR A 52 -3.35 19.59 -13.58
N ALA A 53 -3.86 19.88 -14.77
CA ALA A 53 -4.46 21.18 -15.08
C ALA A 53 -5.68 21.46 -14.18
N ASP A 54 -6.53 20.44 -13.97
CA ASP A 54 -7.72 20.55 -13.12
C ASP A 54 -7.36 20.94 -11.68
N ALA A 55 -6.33 20.29 -11.10
CA ALA A 55 -5.88 20.59 -9.74
C ALA A 55 -5.27 22.01 -9.64
N LYS A 56 -4.45 22.42 -10.62
CA LYS A 56 -3.84 23.75 -10.65
C LYS A 56 -4.90 24.84 -10.76
N ASN A 57 -5.89 24.67 -11.62
CA ASN A 57 -6.98 25.63 -11.79
C ASN A 57 -7.78 25.82 -10.49
N ARG A 58 -7.95 24.76 -9.72
CA ARG A 58 -8.63 24.74 -8.42
C ARG A 58 -7.69 25.01 -7.23
N LYS A 59 -6.40 25.23 -7.47
CA LYS A 59 -5.34 25.50 -6.47
C LYS A 59 -5.15 24.36 -5.46
N TYR A 60 -5.41 23.11 -5.85
CA TYR A 60 -5.17 21.94 -5.01
C TYR A 60 -3.70 21.53 -5.02
N LYS A 61 -3.20 21.18 -3.84
CA LYS A 61 -1.84 20.69 -3.57
C LYS A 61 -1.88 19.18 -3.27
N ALA A 62 -0.73 18.53 -3.25
CA ALA A 62 -0.63 17.09 -2.95
C ALA A 62 -1.27 16.70 -1.60
N GLY A 63 -1.22 17.57 -0.60
CA GLY A 63 -1.88 17.36 0.69
C GLY A 63 -3.41 17.29 0.60
N ASP A 64 -4.01 18.03 -0.33
CA ASP A 64 -5.47 18.08 -0.48
C ASP A 64 -6.05 16.75 -1.00
N PHE A 65 -5.23 15.93 -1.67
CA PHE A 65 -5.56 14.58 -2.16
C PHE A 65 -5.41 13.48 -1.11
N SER A 66 -5.00 13.80 0.12
CA SER A 66 -4.98 12.84 1.21
C SER A 66 -6.40 12.58 1.71
N TYR A 67 -6.88 11.35 1.64
CA TYR A 67 -8.17 11.00 2.25
C TYR A 67 -8.13 11.02 3.79
N ASN A 68 -6.94 11.08 4.40
CA ASN A 68 -6.81 11.17 5.86
C ASN A 68 -6.91 12.60 6.39
N THR A 69 -6.37 13.59 5.65
CA THR A 69 -6.24 14.98 6.14
C THR A 69 -6.55 16.02 5.08
N GLY A 70 -6.74 15.62 3.82
CA GLY A 70 -6.90 16.53 2.70
C GLY A 70 -8.32 17.08 2.56
N LYS A 71 -8.46 18.16 1.80
CA LYS A 71 -9.74 18.82 1.55
C LYS A 71 -10.69 18.01 0.67
N LEU A 72 -10.13 17.12 -0.16
CA LEU A 72 -10.89 16.29 -1.10
C LEU A 72 -11.42 14.99 -0.49
N ARG A 73 -11.21 14.76 0.82
CA ARG A 73 -11.77 13.62 1.52
C ARG A 73 -13.30 13.72 1.63
N CYS A 74 -13.97 12.60 1.76
CA CYS A 74 -15.40 12.56 2.00
C CYS A 74 -15.74 13.25 3.33
N PRO A 75 -16.61 14.25 3.34
CA PRO A 75 -16.96 14.98 4.57
C PRO A 75 -17.85 14.18 5.52
N VAL A 76 -18.55 13.14 5.04
CA VAL A 76 -19.47 12.35 5.86
C VAL A 76 -18.71 11.32 6.70
N CYS A 77 -17.80 10.55 6.08
CA CYS A 77 -17.00 9.56 6.80
C CYS A 77 -15.61 10.06 7.19
N ASP A 78 -15.30 11.33 6.95
CA ASP A 78 -13.97 11.92 7.21
C ASP A 78 -12.82 11.10 6.60
N GLY A 79 -13.07 10.48 5.43
CA GLY A 79 -12.09 9.71 4.67
C GLY A 79 -11.84 8.28 5.17
N THR A 80 -12.64 7.75 6.08
CA THR A 80 -12.56 6.33 6.49
C THR A 80 -13.15 5.38 5.45
N GLY A 81 -14.06 5.86 4.59
CA GLY A 81 -14.79 5.04 3.64
C GLY A 81 -16.02 4.34 4.24
N GLN A 82 -16.14 4.34 5.56
CA GLN A 82 -17.21 3.65 6.30
C GLN A 82 -17.74 4.52 7.42
N ILE A 83 -18.92 4.17 7.90
CA ILE A 83 -19.55 4.74 9.09
C ILE A 83 -19.90 3.63 10.06
N SER A 84 -19.74 3.88 11.36
CA SER A 84 -20.11 2.94 12.39
C SER A 84 -21.57 3.19 12.79
N LEU A 85 -22.37 2.15 12.79
CA LEU A 85 -23.77 2.17 13.25
C LEU A 85 -23.82 1.61 14.66
N ASP A 86 -24.24 2.45 15.61
CA ASP A 86 -24.60 2.02 16.96
C ASP A 86 -25.92 1.25 16.91
N VAL A 87 -25.83 -0.06 17.11
CA VAL A 87 -26.98 -0.94 17.18
C VAL A 87 -27.18 -1.35 18.63
N GLN A 88 -28.24 -0.85 19.29
CA GLN A 88 -28.55 -1.17 20.70
C GLN A 88 -28.38 -2.66 20.99
N PHE A 89 -27.61 -2.99 22.02
CA PHE A 89 -27.30 -4.33 22.51
C PHE A 89 -26.44 -5.24 21.59
N LEU A 90 -25.89 -4.69 20.48
CA LEU A 90 -24.96 -5.41 19.61
C LEU A 90 -23.65 -4.61 19.49
N PRO A 91 -22.52 -5.25 19.10
CA PRO A 91 -21.31 -4.50 18.72
C PRO A 91 -21.61 -3.54 17.56
N ASP A 92 -20.93 -2.41 17.54
CA ASP A 92 -20.99 -1.47 16.43
C ASP A 92 -20.73 -2.18 15.10
N VAL A 93 -21.53 -1.86 14.09
CA VAL A 93 -21.41 -2.44 12.75
C VAL A 93 -20.90 -1.36 11.80
N ASP A 94 -19.73 -1.59 11.21
CA ASP A 94 -19.19 -0.73 10.18
C ASP A 94 -19.83 -1.04 8.82
N VAL A 95 -20.39 -0.01 8.19
CA VAL A 95 -20.99 -0.11 6.86
C VAL A 95 -20.33 0.88 5.90
N PRO A 96 -20.27 0.59 4.59
CA PRO A 96 -19.76 1.54 3.60
C PRO A 96 -20.46 2.90 3.72
N CYS A 97 -19.72 3.97 3.67
CA CYS A 97 -20.26 5.32 3.75
C CYS A 97 -21.25 5.56 2.60
N PRO A 98 -22.50 5.96 2.88
CA PRO A 98 -23.53 6.14 1.85
C PRO A 98 -23.21 7.28 0.87
N GLU A 99 -22.42 8.29 1.28
CA GLU A 99 -22.06 9.42 0.42
C GLU A 99 -20.94 9.06 -0.58
N CYS A 100 -19.90 8.33 -0.16
CA CYS A 100 -18.76 8.02 -0.99
C CYS A 100 -18.67 6.54 -1.39
N SER A 101 -19.60 5.70 -0.94
CA SER A 101 -19.65 4.25 -1.24
C SER A 101 -18.30 3.53 -1.02
N GLY A 102 -17.57 3.93 0.02
CA GLY A 102 -16.27 3.34 0.35
C GLY A 102 -15.06 4.02 -0.29
N SER A 103 -15.23 4.90 -1.28
CA SER A 103 -14.10 5.53 -2.01
C SER A 103 -13.24 6.45 -1.16
N ARG A 104 -13.71 6.89 0.00
CA ARG A 104 -13.04 7.82 0.95
C ARG A 104 -12.97 9.28 0.48
N TYR A 105 -13.36 9.56 -0.76
CA TYR A 105 -13.25 10.87 -1.40
C TYR A 105 -14.60 11.54 -1.61
N GLY A 106 -14.59 12.86 -1.53
CA GLY A 106 -15.74 13.68 -1.91
C GLY A 106 -15.88 13.80 -3.44
N LYS A 107 -17.05 14.26 -3.90
CA LYS A 107 -17.42 14.38 -5.33
C LYS A 107 -16.42 15.18 -6.16
N GLU A 108 -15.77 16.18 -5.59
CA GLU A 108 -14.79 17.01 -6.31
C GLU A 108 -13.54 16.22 -6.73
N ALA A 109 -13.12 15.22 -5.95
CA ALA A 109 -11.96 14.39 -6.28
C ALA A 109 -12.16 13.60 -7.58
N TRP A 110 -13.41 13.23 -7.90
CA TRP A 110 -13.76 12.50 -9.12
C TRP A 110 -13.66 13.36 -10.40
N GLN A 111 -13.67 14.70 -10.26
CA GLN A 111 -13.58 15.64 -11.37
C GLN A 111 -12.13 15.99 -11.73
N ILE A 112 -11.16 15.59 -10.91
CA ILE A 112 -9.74 15.86 -11.12
C ILE A 112 -9.11 14.61 -11.68
N CYS A 113 -8.73 14.64 -12.96
CA CYS A 113 -8.23 13.47 -13.65
C CYS A 113 -6.77 13.64 -14.07
N TYR A 114 -6.04 12.54 -13.98
CA TYR A 114 -4.80 12.31 -14.68
C TYR A 114 -5.13 11.68 -16.04
N GLU A 115 -4.43 12.09 -17.08
CA GLU A 115 -4.55 11.53 -18.42
C GLU A 115 -3.27 10.78 -18.77
N ASN A 116 -3.40 9.50 -19.11
CA ASN A 116 -2.28 8.67 -19.53
C ASN A 116 -1.90 8.93 -21.00
N LYS A 117 -0.80 8.31 -21.46
CA LYS A 117 -0.34 8.45 -22.85
C LYS A 117 -1.29 7.91 -23.91
N GLN A 118 -2.23 7.07 -23.53
CA GLN A 118 -3.29 6.54 -24.39
C GLN A 118 -4.50 7.49 -24.50
N GLY A 119 -4.49 8.61 -23.75
CA GLY A 119 -5.60 9.57 -23.71
C GLY A 119 -6.74 9.15 -22.77
N GLU A 120 -6.53 8.11 -21.96
CA GLU A 120 -7.50 7.69 -20.96
C GLU A 120 -7.36 8.54 -19.71
N ARG A 121 -8.50 8.88 -19.11
CA ARG A 121 -8.57 9.78 -17.95
C ARG A 121 -9.06 9.04 -16.72
N TYR A 122 -8.30 9.13 -15.64
CA TYR A 122 -8.61 8.49 -14.36
C TYR A 122 -8.57 9.50 -13.22
N SER A 123 -9.60 9.54 -12.39
CA SER A 123 -9.55 10.24 -11.12
C SER A 123 -8.80 9.42 -10.08
N LEU A 124 -8.31 10.08 -9.01
CA LEU A 124 -7.63 9.37 -7.93
C LEU A 124 -8.53 8.34 -7.24
N PRO A 125 -9.82 8.64 -6.91
CA PRO A 125 -10.73 7.62 -6.42
C PRO A 125 -10.85 6.40 -7.33
N GLN A 126 -10.99 6.60 -8.65
CA GLN A 126 -11.05 5.48 -9.61
C GLN A 126 -9.81 4.59 -9.55
N LEU A 127 -8.61 5.18 -9.49
CA LEU A 127 -7.38 4.38 -9.34
C LEU A 127 -7.36 3.61 -8.03
N MET A 128 -7.87 4.20 -6.95
CA MET A 128 -7.93 3.52 -5.65
C MET A 128 -8.92 2.34 -5.63
N GLU A 129 -9.92 2.33 -6.50
CA GLU A 129 -10.87 1.22 -6.67
C GLU A 129 -10.35 0.09 -7.57
N MET A 130 -9.26 0.31 -8.29
CA MET A 130 -8.65 -0.70 -9.16
C MET A 130 -7.83 -1.70 -8.36
N ASP A 131 -7.82 -2.96 -8.81
CA ASP A 131 -6.80 -3.91 -8.42
C ASP A 131 -5.42 -3.54 -8.99
N VAL A 132 -4.36 -4.11 -8.42
CA VAL A 132 -2.98 -3.83 -8.83
C VAL A 132 -2.74 -4.12 -10.32
N ASN A 133 -3.32 -5.19 -10.89
CA ASN A 133 -3.13 -5.52 -12.29
C ASN A 133 -3.74 -4.46 -13.22
N THR A 134 -4.96 -4.03 -12.91
CA THR A 134 -5.66 -2.98 -13.67
C THR A 134 -4.96 -1.63 -13.51
N ALA A 135 -4.56 -1.26 -12.30
CA ALA A 135 -3.84 -0.03 -12.03
C ALA A 135 -2.47 0.03 -12.74
N LEU A 136 -1.78 -1.11 -12.92
CA LEU A 136 -0.55 -1.21 -13.72
C LEU A 136 -0.76 -0.77 -15.17
N LEU A 137 -1.88 -1.15 -15.78
CA LEU A 137 -2.21 -0.75 -17.16
C LEU A 137 -2.53 0.74 -17.20
N ALA A 138 -3.41 1.21 -16.32
CA ALA A 138 -3.84 2.60 -16.26
C ALA A 138 -2.69 3.59 -15.98
N THR A 139 -1.64 3.15 -15.27
CA THR A 139 -0.51 3.99 -14.84
C THR A 139 0.83 3.62 -15.48
N SER A 140 0.79 2.99 -16.66
CA SER A 140 1.98 2.45 -17.34
C SER A 140 3.05 3.49 -17.66
N ASP A 141 2.70 4.75 -17.81
CA ASP A 141 3.58 5.89 -18.05
C ASP A 141 4.08 6.59 -16.77
N LEU A 142 3.57 6.21 -15.60
CA LEU A 142 4.00 6.73 -14.29
C LEU A 142 5.09 5.86 -13.69
N LYS A 143 6.33 6.05 -14.14
CA LYS A 143 7.47 5.17 -13.87
C LYS A 143 7.55 4.66 -12.43
N LEU A 144 7.48 5.55 -11.43
CA LEU A 144 7.66 5.17 -10.02
C LEU A 144 6.44 4.41 -9.46
N VAL A 145 5.23 4.82 -9.85
CA VAL A 145 3.98 4.13 -9.50
C VAL A 145 3.99 2.73 -10.11
N HIS A 146 4.25 2.64 -11.43
CA HIS A 146 4.33 1.38 -12.14
C HIS A 146 5.35 0.41 -11.52
N GLN A 147 6.53 0.91 -11.16
CA GLN A 147 7.58 0.11 -10.52
C GLN A 147 7.10 -0.52 -9.19
N ARG A 148 6.42 0.26 -8.34
CA ARG A 148 5.89 -0.21 -7.05
C ARG A 148 4.75 -1.21 -7.22
N LEU A 149 3.85 -0.95 -8.16
CA LEU A 149 2.76 -1.87 -8.48
C LEU A 149 3.28 -3.18 -9.09
N GLN A 150 4.33 -3.11 -9.91
CA GLN A 150 4.96 -4.29 -10.49
C GLN A 150 5.53 -5.22 -9.41
N VAL A 151 6.16 -4.67 -8.36
CA VAL A 151 6.66 -5.47 -7.22
C VAL A 151 5.51 -6.17 -6.49
N LEU A 152 4.38 -5.47 -6.27
CA LEU A 152 3.18 -6.09 -5.68
C LEU A 152 2.68 -7.26 -6.53
N LYS A 153 2.57 -7.06 -7.84
CA LYS A 153 2.15 -8.11 -8.79
C LYS A 153 3.09 -9.31 -8.77
N GLU A 154 4.40 -9.08 -8.79
CA GLU A 154 5.42 -10.14 -8.74
C GLU A 154 5.33 -10.97 -7.46
N LEU A 155 4.93 -10.35 -6.35
CA LEU A 155 4.67 -11.03 -5.07
C LEU A 155 3.29 -11.71 -4.99
N GLY A 156 2.58 -11.84 -6.12
CA GLY A 156 1.27 -12.50 -6.17
C GLY A 156 0.12 -11.68 -5.61
N LEU A 157 0.29 -10.36 -5.44
CA LEU A 157 -0.72 -9.45 -4.88
C LEU A 157 -1.46 -8.65 -5.97
N GLY A 158 -1.45 -9.13 -7.21
CA GLY A 158 -2.04 -8.44 -8.35
C GLY A 158 -3.56 -8.24 -8.26
N TYR A 159 -4.23 -9.06 -7.48
CA TYR A 159 -5.69 -9.02 -7.27
C TYR A 159 -6.14 -8.05 -6.17
N LEU A 160 -5.23 -7.59 -5.30
CA LEU A 160 -5.58 -6.67 -4.22
C LEU A 160 -5.97 -5.30 -4.78
N THR A 161 -7.03 -4.74 -4.24
CA THR A 161 -7.47 -3.38 -4.56
C THR A 161 -6.57 -2.35 -3.88
N LEU A 162 -6.20 -1.27 -4.59
CA LEU A 162 -5.33 -0.24 -4.04
C LEU A 162 -5.88 0.42 -2.79
N GLY A 163 -7.20 0.62 -2.74
CA GLY A 163 -7.93 1.19 -1.61
C GLY A 163 -8.28 0.19 -0.52
N GLU A 164 -7.94 -1.09 -0.67
CA GLU A 164 -8.23 -2.11 0.32
C GLU A 164 -7.54 -1.81 1.66
N GLU A 165 -8.28 -1.98 2.72
CA GLU A 165 -7.80 -1.68 4.08
C GLU A 165 -6.80 -2.72 4.54
N THR A 166 -5.68 -2.26 5.11
CA THR A 166 -4.64 -3.20 5.55
C THR A 166 -5.07 -4.13 6.70
N PRO A 167 -5.99 -3.76 7.61
CA PRO A 167 -6.50 -4.69 8.62
C PRO A 167 -7.32 -5.86 8.05
N SER A 168 -7.87 -5.76 6.83
CA SER A 168 -8.63 -6.84 6.19
C SER A 168 -7.76 -7.92 5.57
N LEU A 169 -6.46 -7.64 5.41
CA LEU A 169 -5.52 -8.54 4.76
C LEU A 169 -5.20 -9.78 5.58
N SER A 170 -5.06 -10.90 4.90
CA SER A 170 -4.51 -12.12 5.52
C SER A 170 -3.06 -11.91 5.96
N GLY A 171 -2.58 -12.73 6.90
CA GLY A 171 -1.20 -12.66 7.37
C GLY A 171 -0.17 -12.79 6.24
N GLY A 172 -0.40 -13.66 5.27
CA GLY A 172 0.47 -13.82 4.11
C GLY A 172 0.48 -12.60 3.18
N GLU A 173 -0.66 -11.95 2.95
CA GLU A 173 -0.75 -10.70 2.19
C GLU A 173 -0.03 -9.57 2.90
N ALA A 174 -0.27 -9.41 4.20
CA ALA A 174 0.42 -8.42 5.04
C ALA A 174 1.94 -8.59 4.98
N GLN A 175 2.43 -9.82 5.10
CA GLN A 175 3.85 -10.14 5.00
C GLN A 175 4.44 -9.76 3.64
N ARG A 176 3.75 -10.12 2.54
CA ARG A 176 4.21 -9.79 1.18
C ARG A 176 4.20 -8.30 0.89
N ILE A 177 3.24 -7.54 1.44
CA ILE A 177 3.25 -6.07 1.34
C ILE A 177 4.42 -5.46 2.11
N LYS A 178 4.75 -5.97 3.30
CA LYS A 178 5.98 -5.58 4.03
C LYS A 178 7.22 -5.81 3.16
N LEU A 179 7.31 -6.98 2.54
CA LEU A 179 8.42 -7.31 1.64
C LEU A 179 8.46 -6.38 0.42
N ALA A 180 7.32 -6.11 -0.23
CA ALA A 180 7.23 -5.17 -1.34
C ALA A 180 7.75 -3.77 -0.99
N THR A 181 7.43 -3.31 0.23
CA THR A 181 7.86 -2.01 0.72
C THR A 181 9.38 -1.96 0.89
N GLU A 182 9.98 -3.03 1.39
CA GLU A 182 11.44 -3.12 1.54
C GLU A 182 12.17 -3.20 0.18
N LEU A 183 11.66 -4.00 -0.75
CA LEU A 183 12.16 -4.09 -2.14
C LEU A 183 12.11 -2.74 -2.88
N SER A 184 11.15 -1.90 -2.54
CA SER A 184 11.00 -0.56 -3.13
C SER A 184 11.99 0.46 -2.55
N ARG A 185 12.74 0.11 -1.52
CA ARG A 185 13.76 0.97 -0.90
C ARG A 185 15.12 0.75 -1.57
N ARG A 186 15.97 1.78 -1.50
CA ARG A 186 17.35 1.63 -1.95
C ARG A 186 18.11 0.71 -0.99
N SER A 187 18.70 -0.33 -1.51
CA SER A 187 19.57 -1.22 -0.72
C SER A 187 20.79 -0.47 -0.17
N THR A 188 21.21 -0.84 1.03
CA THR A 188 22.42 -0.32 1.67
C THR A 188 23.50 -1.39 1.81
N GLY A 189 23.21 -2.65 1.49
CA GLY A 189 24.10 -3.80 1.68
C GLY A 189 24.40 -4.13 3.15
N LYS A 190 23.63 -3.56 4.10
CA LYS A 190 23.91 -3.66 5.54
C LYS A 190 22.68 -4.09 6.36
N THR A 191 21.71 -4.72 5.71
CA THR A 191 20.46 -5.14 6.34
C THR A 191 20.30 -6.64 6.29
N ILE A 192 20.00 -7.27 7.42
CA ILE A 192 19.52 -8.66 7.47
C ILE A 192 18.00 -8.66 7.47
N TYR A 193 17.39 -9.40 6.56
CA TYR A 193 15.97 -9.69 6.54
C TYR A 193 15.72 -11.07 7.13
N ILE A 194 14.86 -11.15 8.14
CA ILE A 194 14.38 -12.40 8.72
C ILE A 194 12.95 -12.58 8.26
N LEU A 195 12.68 -13.64 7.50
CA LEU A 195 11.36 -13.97 6.99
C LEU A 195 10.82 -15.18 7.74
N ASP A 196 9.63 -15.05 8.30
CA ASP A 196 8.95 -16.11 9.02
C ASP A 196 7.90 -16.75 8.11
N GLU A 197 8.09 -18.01 7.71
CA GLU A 197 7.21 -18.78 6.82
C GLU A 197 6.73 -18.01 5.57
N PRO A 198 7.61 -17.41 4.75
CA PRO A 198 7.22 -16.48 3.69
C PRO A 198 6.41 -17.11 2.54
N THR A 199 6.29 -18.43 2.50
CA THR A 199 5.55 -19.19 1.49
C THR A 199 4.14 -19.58 1.93
N THR A 200 3.77 -19.28 3.17
CA THR A 200 2.44 -19.63 3.72
C THR A 200 1.32 -18.99 2.90
N GLY A 201 0.36 -19.81 2.48
CA GLY A 201 -0.80 -19.38 1.68
C GLY A 201 -0.50 -19.07 0.21
N LEU A 202 0.71 -19.39 -0.29
CA LEU A 202 1.05 -19.26 -1.70
C LEU A 202 0.78 -20.53 -2.49
N HIS A 203 0.29 -20.35 -3.74
CA HIS A 203 0.28 -21.42 -4.72
C HIS A 203 1.72 -21.75 -5.14
N PHE A 204 1.99 -23.00 -5.54
CA PHE A 204 3.33 -23.48 -5.91
C PHE A 204 4.03 -22.58 -6.95
N ALA A 205 3.31 -22.10 -7.95
CA ALA A 205 3.86 -21.19 -8.96
C ALA A 205 4.33 -19.84 -8.38
N ASP A 206 3.69 -19.37 -7.34
CA ASP A 206 4.05 -18.08 -6.69
C ASP A 206 5.21 -18.24 -5.71
N VAL A 207 5.41 -19.45 -5.16
CA VAL A 207 6.61 -19.78 -4.35
C VAL A 207 7.89 -19.59 -5.18
N HIS A 208 7.88 -20.03 -6.43
CA HIS A 208 9.04 -19.86 -7.33
C HIS A 208 9.34 -18.39 -7.58
N LYS A 209 8.32 -17.60 -7.90
CA LYS A 209 8.49 -16.14 -8.08
C LYS A 209 9.01 -15.45 -6.83
N LEU A 210 8.47 -15.81 -5.65
CA LEU A 210 8.96 -15.27 -4.38
C LEU A 210 10.46 -15.59 -4.20
N THR A 211 10.88 -16.82 -4.49
CA THR A 211 12.29 -17.23 -4.38
C THR A 211 13.20 -16.41 -5.30
N GLU A 212 12.78 -16.17 -6.55
CA GLU A 212 13.52 -15.31 -7.48
C GLU A 212 13.65 -13.87 -6.97
N ILE A 213 12.58 -13.33 -6.37
CA ILE A 213 12.58 -11.99 -5.77
C ILE A 213 13.55 -11.91 -4.59
N LEU A 214 13.53 -12.92 -3.71
CA LEU A 214 14.44 -12.99 -2.57
C LEU A 214 15.91 -13.10 -3.01
N HIS A 215 16.18 -13.84 -4.08
CA HIS A 215 17.52 -13.89 -4.67
C HIS A 215 17.98 -12.53 -5.22
N ARG A 216 17.09 -11.80 -5.91
CA ARG A 216 17.41 -10.43 -6.36
C ARG A 216 17.70 -9.51 -5.17
N LEU A 217 16.87 -9.55 -4.13
CA LEU A 217 17.07 -8.75 -2.91
C LEU A 217 18.43 -9.04 -2.27
N SER A 218 18.83 -10.31 -2.20
CA SER A 218 20.13 -10.72 -1.67
C SER A 218 21.30 -10.31 -2.55
N ALA A 219 21.11 -10.27 -3.87
CA ALA A 219 22.17 -9.88 -4.81
C ALA A 219 22.40 -8.35 -4.83
N ASP A 220 21.35 -7.58 -4.56
CA ASP A 220 21.42 -6.12 -4.49
C ASP A 220 21.97 -5.61 -3.14
N GLY A 221 22.15 -6.49 -2.16
CA GLY A 221 22.73 -6.22 -0.84
C GLY A 221 21.73 -6.07 0.28
#